data_bea014e816b2d74087bc5dd81ceb5187
#
_entry.id   bea014e816b2d74087bc5dd81ceb5187
#
_cell.length_a   1.000
_cell.length_b   1.000
_cell.length_c   1.000
_cell.angle_alpha   90.00
_cell.angle_beta   90.00
_cell.angle_gamma   90.00
#
_symmetry.space_group_name_H-M   'P 1'
#
loop_
_entity.id
_entity.type
_entity.pdbx_description
1 polymer ?
#
loop_
_entity_poly.entity_id
_entity_poly.type
_entity_poly.pdbx_seq_one_letter_code
_entity_poly.pdbx_strand_id
1 'polypeptide(L)'
;MLKDFTIANLLDLNETIAKDLFEGKTYPWEVLPEIGDFILKLGQTLSEEEYDHPSEDVWIAKSAKVAPTACINGPVIIGKEAEVRHCAFIRGKAIIGEGAVVGNSTELKNAVLFNKVQVPHYNYVGDAVLGYKSHMGAGSICSNVKSDKKLVVVKDGDEKIETGLKKFGAMLGDNVEVGCGSVLNPGTVIGRCCNIYPLSSVRGCVPANHIYKSKTEIVDKQ
;
A
#
# COMPACT_ATOMS: atom_id res chain seq x y z
N MET A 1 -11.53 -18.33 -0.39
CA MET A 1 -11.96 -18.18 1.02
C MET A 1 -11.11 -17.11 1.68
N LEU A 2 -11.66 -16.31 2.60
CA LEU A 2 -10.93 -15.20 3.25
C LEU A 2 -9.63 -15.64 3.96
N LYS A 3 -9.52 -16.90 4.35
CA LYS A 3 -8.27 -17.50 4.85
C LYS A 3 -7.08 -17.42 3.86
N ASP A 4 -7.36 -17.25 2.58
CA ASP A 4 -6.33 -17.15 1.54
C ASP A 4 -5.74 -15.72 1.45
N PHE A 5 -6.35 -14.76 2.15
CA PHE A 5 -5.96 -13.35 2.16
C PHE A 5 -5.31 -12.90 3.49
N THR A 6 -4.69 -13.85 4.20
CA THR A 6 -3.89 -13.55 5.40
C THR A 6 -2.56 -12.90 5.03
N ILE A 7 -1.91 -12.26 6.00
CA ILE A 7 -0.57 -11.67 5.84
C ILE A 7 0.40 -12.71 5.25
N ALA A 8 0.44 -13.91 5.81
CA ALA A 8 1.34 -14.97 5.36
C ALA A 8 1.14 -15.38 3.90
N ASN A 9 -0.09 -15.32 3.40
CA ASN A 9 -0.42 -15.66 2.02
C ASN A 9 -0.23 -14.49 1.04
N LEU A 10 -0.24 -13.25 1.54
CA LEU A 10 -0.15 -12.06 0.70
C LEU A 10 1.23 -11.44 0.65
N LEU A 11 2.00 -11.46 1.76
CA LEU A 11 3.15 -10.60 1.96
C LEU A 11 4.39 -11.38 2.38
N ASP A 12 5.54 -11.05 1.81
CA ASP A 12 6.85 -11.45 2.34
C ASP A 12 7.34 -10.39 3.31
N LEU A 13 7.24 -10.66 4.60
CA LEU A 13 7.64 -9.74 5.65
C LEU A 13 9.17 -9.49 5.72
N ASN A 14 9.99 -10.21 4.97
CA ASN A 14 11.41 -9.90 4.84
C ASN A 14 11.66 -8.73 3.86
N GLU A 15 10.66 -8.35 3.10
CA GLU A 15 10.71 -7.28 2.11
C GLU A 15 10.10 -5.96 2.63
N THR A 16 10.22 -5.72 3.93
CA THR A 16 9.80 -4.46 4.55
C THR A 16 10.53 -4.20 5.86
N ILE A 17 10.85 -2.95 6.13
CA ILE A 17 11.33 -2.50 7.45
C ILE A 17 10.22 -2.54 8.51
N ALA A 18 8.97 -2.63 8.09
CA ALA A 18 7.79 -2.63 8.95
C ALA A 18 7.36 -4.02 9.44
N LYS A 19 8.23 -5.02 9.38
CA LYS A 19 7.91 -6.41 9.75
C LYS A 19 7.18 -6.53 11.09
N ASP A 20 7.69 -5.87 12.12
CA ASP A 20 7.17 -5.97 13.49
C ASP A 20 5.77 -5.34 13.64
N LEU A 21 5.36 -4.45 12.73
CA LEU A 21 4.00 -3.91 12.68
C LEU A 21 2.94 -5.01 12.44
N PHE A 22 3.35 -6.10 11.80
CA PHE A 22 2.46 -7.21 11.44
C PHE A 22 2.42 -8.32 12.49
N GLU A 23 3.22 -8.23 13.55
CA GLU A 23 3.23 -9.22 14.62
C GLU A 23 1.87 -9.38 15.29
N GLY A 24 1.42 -10.63 15.48
CA GLY A 24 0.14 -10.93 16.11
C GLY A 24 -1.10 -10.60 15.27
N LYS A 25 -0.93 -10.13 14.04
CA LYS A 25 -2.03 -9.83 13.12
C LYS A 25 -2.28 -11.01 12.17
N THR A 26 -3.52 -11.15 11.76
CA THR A 26 -3.92 -12.17 10.77
C THR A 26 -4.04 -11.56 9.38
N TYR A 27 -4.65 -10.40 9.30
CA TYR A 27 -4.95 -9.74 8.04
C TYR A 27 -4.21 -8.41 7.88
N PRO A 28 -3.77 -8.05 6.66
CA PRO A 28 -2.94 -6.86 6.45
C PRO A 28 -3.63 -5.53 6.82
N TRP A 29 -4.94 -5.45 6.79
CA TRP A 29 -5.66 -4.22 7.16
C TRP A 29 -5.70 -3.94 8.66
N GLU A 30 -5.38 -4.93 9.49
CA GLU A 30 -5.35 -4.76 10.95
C GLU A 30 -4.25 -3.80 11.41
N VAL A 31 -3.24 -3.56 10.56
CA VAL A 31 -2.15 -2.62 10.87
C VAL A 31 -2.52 -1.15 10.65
N LEU A 32 -3.57 -0.85 9.87
CA LEU A 32 -3.87 0.51 9.44
C LEU A 32 -4.02 1.53 10.59
N PRO A 33 -4.62 1.19 11.73
CA PRO A 33 -4.71 2.11 12.87
C PRO A 33 -3.36 2.42 13.53
N GLU A 34 -2.39 1.51 13.41
CA GLU A 34 -1.15 1.52 14.17
C GLU A 34 0.05 2.11 13.40
N ILE A 35 -0.08 2.35 12.08
CA ILE A 35 1.01 2.79 11.21
C ILE A 35 1.72 4.05 11.77
N GLY A 36 0.96 5.04 12.22
CA GLY A 36 1.54 6.29 12.70
C GLY A 36 2.42 6.10 13.93
N ASP A 37 1.90 5.43 14.95
CA ASP A 37 2.61 5.18 16.21
C ASP A 37 3.82 4.25 16.01
N PHE A 38 3.69 3.30 15.09
CA PHE A 38 4.79 2.41 14.71
C PHE A 38 5.94 3.19 14.04
N ILE A 39 5.63 4.11 13.11
CA ILE A 39 6.65 4.96 12.47
C ILE A 39 7.44 5.75 13.51
N LEU A 40 6.76 6.38 14.48
CA LEU A 40 7.41 7.17 15.53
C LEU A 40 8.35 6.31 16.38
N LYS A 41 7.96 5.08 16.70
CA LYS A 41 8.81 4.15 17.47
C LYS A 41 9.99 3.65 16.63
N LEU A 42 9.74 3.17 15.43
CA LEU A 42 10.77 2.63 14.55
C LEU A 42 11.79 3.71 14.16
N GLY A 43 11.31 4.93 13.84
CA GLY A 43 12.15 6.04 13.43
C GLY A 43 13.24 6.37 14.46
N GLN A 44 12.91 6.33 15.75
CA GLN A 44 13.86 6.59 16.83
C GLN A 44 14.99 5.52 16.93
N THR A 45 14.84 4.38 16.28
CA THR A 45 15.85 3.31 16.26
C THR A 45 16.74 3.37 15.02
N LEU A 46 16.39 4.23 14.04
CA LEU A 46 17.16 4.35 12.80
C LEU A 46 18.44 5.11 13.02
N SER A 47 19.56 4.59 12.46
CA SER A 47 20.87 5.19 12.60
C SER A 47 20.99 6.52 11.86
N GLU A 48 21.52 7.55 12.52
CA GLU A 48 21.87 8.83 11.90
C GLU A 48 22.97 8.71 10.82
N GLU A 49 23.71 7.61 10.82
CA GLU A 49 24.66 7.33 9.73
C GLU A 49 23.98 6.99 8.42
N GLU A 50 22.80 6.40 8.47
CA GLU A 50 22.03 5.92 7.32
C GLU A 50 20.82 6.80 6.97
N TYR A 51 20.27 7.54 7.95
CA TYR A 51 19.05 8.34 7.79
C TYR A 51 19.26 9.78 8.19
N ASP A 52 18.75 10.70 7.38
CA ASP A 52 18.56 12.09 7.73
C ASP A 52 17.21 12.24 8.46
N HIS A 53 17.16 13.19 9.42
CA HIS A 53 15.99 13.47 10.23
C HIS A 53 15.61 14.96 10.08
N PRO A 54 15.02 15.36 8.93
CA PRO A 54 14.78 16.78 8.62
C PRO A 54 13.70 17.43 9.46
N SER A 55 12.82 16.64 10.11
CA SER A 55 11.85 17.10 11.09
C SER A 55 11.54 16.00 12.09
N GLU A 56 10.90 16.33 13.22
CA GLU A 56 10.71 15.46 14.39
C GLU A 56 10.11 14.08 14.07
N ASP A 57 9.36 13.97 12.98
CA ASP A 57 8.61 12.78 12.61
C ASP A 57 8.87 12.31 11.17
N VAL A 58 10.00 12.73 10.57
CA VAL A 58 10.39 12.36 9.20
C VAL A 58 11.80 11.79 9.18
N TRP A 59 11.95 10.56 8.69
CA TRP A 59 13.22 9.87 8.50
C TRP A 59 13.40 9.53 7.02
N ILE A 60 14.49 9.98 6.43
CA ILE A 60 14.80 9.79 5.00
C ILE A 60 16.17 9.12 4.88
N ALA A 61 16.22 7.94 4.29
CA ALA A 61 17.50 7.30 4.01
C ALA A 61 18.39 8.19 3.14
N LYS A 62 19.67 8.32 3.47
CA LYS A 62 20.64 9.19 2.75
C LYS A 62 20.82 8.79 1.29
N SER A 63 20.55 7.53 0.96
CA SER A 63 20.56 7.03 -0.43
C SER A 63 19.27 7.27 -1.20
N ALA A 64 18.20 7.73 -0.51
CA ALA A 64 16.94 8.04 -1.18
C ALA A 64 17.03 9.31 -2.02
N LYS A 65 16.27 9.34 -3.12
CA LYS A 65 16.20 10.48 -4.04
C LYS A 65 14.87 11.20 -3.87
N VAL A 66 14.87 12.36 -3.25
CA VAL A 66 13.66 13.16 -3.02
C VAL A 66 13.72 14.43 -3.86
N ALA A 67 12.73 14.60 -4.75
CA ALA A 67 12.62 15.79 -5.57
C ALA A 67 12.28 17.02 -4.69
N PRO A 68 12.90 18.19 -4.95
CA PRO A 68 12.70 19.39 -4.13
C PRO A 68 11.27 19.94 -4.15
N THR A 69 10.45 19.49 -5.09
CA THR A 69 9.04 19.87 -5.21
C THR A 69 8.08 18.86 -4.54
N ALA A 70 8.60 17.78 -3.96
CA ALA A 70 7.78 16.89 -3.15
C ALA A 70 7.39 17.55 -1.83
N CYS A 71 6.13 17.35 -1.41
CA CYS A 71 5.65 17.79 -0.11
C CYS A 71 5.53 16.58 0.81
N ILE A 72 6.27 16.60 1.92
CA ILE A 72 6.36 15.48 2.86
C ILE A 72 5.94 15.96 4.24
N ASN A 73 4.84 15.40 4.75
CA ASN A 73 4.38 15.58 6.12
C ASN A 73 4.59 14.27 6.88
N GLY A 74 5.06 14.36 8.12
CA GLY A 74 5.23 13.20 9.00
C GLY A 74 3.91 12.68 9.62
N PRO A 75 3.98 11.56 10.36
CA PRO A 75 5.16 10.71 10.50
C PRO A 75 5.43 9.87 9.23
N VAL A 76 6.70 9.80 8.82
CA VAL A 76 7.11 9.13 7.56
C VAL A 76 8.51 8.51 7.69
N ILE A 77 8.68 7.31 7.16
CA ILE A 77 9.98 6.72 6.88
C ILE A 77 10.12 6.50 5.37
N ILE A 78 11.21 7.01 4.78
CA ILE A 78 11.59 6.79 3.38
C ILE A 78 12.83 5.93 3.36
N GLY A 79 12.70 4.70 2.84
CA GLY A 79 13.73 3.66 2.82
C GLY A 79 14.87 3.94 1.85
N LYS A 80 15.90 3.10 1.95
CA LYS A 80 17.12 3.17 1.11
C LYS A 80 16.75 3.08 -0.38
N GLU A 81 17.47 3.81 -1.23
CA GLU A 81 17.28 3.82 -2.69
C GLU A 81 15.86 4.14 -3.16
N ALA A 82 14.97 4.57 -2.26
CA ALA A 82 13.63 4.99 -2.64
C ALA A 82 13.66 6.29 -3.45
N GLU A 83 12.70 6.45 -4.36
CA GLU A 83 12.57 7.63 -5.19
C GLU A 83 11.23 8.32 -4.95
N VAL A 84 11.27 9.58 -4.50
CA VAL A 84 10.09 10.45 -4.35
C VAL A 84 10.19 11.56 -5.39
N ARG A 85 9.32 11.50 -6.40
CA ARG A 85 9.39 12.37 -7.59
C ARG A 85 8.69 13.70 -7.41
N HIS A 86 8.79 14.54 -8.46
CA HIS A 86 8.20 15.87 -8.50
C HIS A 86 6.71 15.87 -8.14
N CYS A 87 6.31 16.84 -7.31
CA CYS A 87 4.93 17.06 -6.90
C CYS A 87 4.28 15.86 -6.18
N ALA A 88 5.04 14.86 -5.73
CA ALA A 88 4.51 13.85 -4.83
C ALA A 88 4.04 14.50 -3.52
N PHE A 89 2.89 14.05 -3.00
CA PHE A 89 2.33 14.54 -1.74
C PHE A 89 2.19 13.40 -0.73
N ILE A 90 3.08 13.38 0.26
CA ILE A 90 3.05 12.41 1.36
C ILE A 90 2.40 13.10 2.56
N ARG A 91 1.17 12.67 2.89
CA ARG A 91 0.34 13.30 3.93
C ARG A 91 0.61 12.80 5.33
N GLY A 92 1.59 11.92 5.48
CA GLY A 92 1.94 11.31 6.75
C GLY A 92 1.37 9.92 6.98
N LYS A 93 1.86 9.29 8.03
CA LYS A 93 1.63 7.88 8.38
C LYS A 93 1.99 6.97 7.20
N ALA A 94 3.18 7.19 6.60
CA ALA A 94 3.61 6.44 5.44
C ALA A 94 4.98 5.79 5.65
N ILE A 95 5.12 4.53 5.28
CA ILE A 95 6.38 3.81 5.18
C ILE A 95 6.60 3.52 3.70
N ILE A 96 7.71 4.02 3.16
CA ILE A 96 8.12 3.84 1.77
C ILE A 96 9.33 2.92 1.81
N GLY A 97 9.17 1.68 1.33
CA GLY A 97 10.17 0.62 1.37
C GLY A 97 11.40 0.91 0.53
N GLU A 98 12.42 0.07 0.68
CA GLU A 98 13.67 0.17 -0.08
C GLU A 98 13.42 0.03 -1.59
N GLY A 99 14.00 0.94 -2.38
CA GLY A 99 13.86 0.96 -3.83
C GLY A 99 12.45 1.22 -4.34
N ALA A 100 11.53 1.65 -3.47
CA ALA A 100 10.17 1.98 -3.88
C ALA A 100 10.12 3.34 -4.61
N VAL A 101 9.16 3.49 -5.51
CA VAL A 101 8.97 4.71 -6.31
C VAL A 101 7.61 5.33 -5.98
N VAL A 102 7.65 6.55 -5.45
CA VAL A 102 6.48 7.42 -5.31
C VAL A 102 6.61 8.51 -6.36
N GLY A 103 5.82 8.37 -7.42
CA GLY A 103 6.03 9.14 -8.64
C GLY A 103 5.36 10.50 -8.67
N ASN A 104 5.36 11.08 -9.87
CA ASN A 104 4.83 12.42 -10.10
C ASN A 104 3.37 12.53 -9.66
N SER A 105 3.09 13.55 -8.85
CA SER A 105 1.74 13.87 -8.37
C SER A 105 0.99 12.69 -7.73
N THR A 106 1.73 11.76 -7.15
CA THR A 106 1.18 10.66 -6.37
C THR A 106 0.94 11.11 -4.93
N GLU A 107 -0.23 10.82 -4.40
CA GLU A 107 -0.58 11.10 -3.01
C GLU A 107 -0.57 9.84 -2.16
N LEU A 108 0.18 9.86 -1.04
CA LEU A 108 0.18 8.81 -0.03
C LEU A 108 -0.41 9.30 1.28
N LYS A 109 -1.21 8.46 1.93
CA LYS A 109 -1.77 8.74 3.24
C LYS A 109 -2.07 7.44 3.99
N ASN A 110 -1.50 7.27 5.18
CA ASN A 110 -1.71 6.09 6.02
C ASN A 110 -1.47 4.78 5.24
N ALA A 111 -0.23 4.58 4.76
CA ALA A 111 0.11 3.51 3.84
C ALA A 111 1.45 2.86 4.15
N VAL A 112 1.56 1.56 3.91
CA VAL A 112 2.82 0.83 3.92
C VAL A 112 3.11 0.34 2.51
N LEU A 113 4.17 0.86 1.91
CA LEU A 113 4.74 0.37 0.65
C LEU A 113 5.93 -0.53 0.99
N PHE A 114 5.87 -1.79 0.60
CA PHE A 114 6.98 -2.72 0.74
C PHE A 114 8.12 -2.35 -0.24
N ASN A 115 9.25 -3.06 -0.14
CA ASN A 115 10.39 -2.83 -1.01
C ASN A 115 9.99 -2.95 -2.49
N LYS A 116 10.56 -2.07 -3.32
CA LYS A 116 10.37 -2.04 -4.78
C LYS A 116 8.94 -1.84 -5.27
N VAL A 117 8.04 -1.39 -4.40
CA VAL A 117 6.69 -0.97 -4.81
C VAL A 117 6.78 0.24 -5.73
N GLN A 118 5.95 0.28 -6.76
CA GLN A 118 5.89 1.40 -7.69
C GLN A 118 4.48 2.00 -7.77
N VAL A 119 4.38 3.28 -7.42
CA VAL A 119 3.18 4.11 -7.60
C VAL A 119 3.59 5.38 -8.36
N PRO A 120 3.95 5.24 -9.67
CA PRO A 120 4.83 6.17 -10.35
C PRO A 120 4.15 7.42 -10.92
N HIS A 121 2.81 7.42 -11.09
CA HIS A 121 2.14 8.48 -11.86
C HIS A 121 0.70 8.74 -11.42
N TYR A 122 0.43 9.91 -10.81
CA TYR A 122 -0.93 10.36 -10.49
C TYR A 122 -1.76 9.33 -9.72
N ASN A 123 -1.13 8.61 -8.81
CA ASN A 123 -1.80 7.61 -7.99
C ASN A 123 -2.35 8.23 -6.70
N TYR A 124 -3.44 7.67 -6.18
CA TYR A 124 -3.85 7.89 -4.80
C TYR A 124 -3.77 6.60 -4.02
N VAL A 125 -2.96 6.59 -2.96
CA VAL A 125 -2.77 5.44 -2.08
C VAL A 125 -3.11 5.85 -0.66
N GLY A 126 -4.32 5.56 -0.25
CA GLY A 126 -4.82 5.91 1.07
C GLY A 126 -5.32 4.70 1.85
N ASP A 127 -4.90 4.58 3.11
CA ASP A 127 -5.28 3.50 4.02
C ASP A 127 -5.06 2.12 3.36
N ALA A 128 -3.80 1.84 2.99
CA ALA A 128 -3.45 0.72 2.13
C ALA A 128 -2.13 0.05 2.54
N VAL A 129 -1.99 -1.24 2.21
CA VAL A 129 -0.73 -1.98 2.27
C VAL A 129 -0.45 -2.55 0.88
N LEU A 130 0.71 -2.22 0.33
CA LEU A 130 1.17 -2.65 -0.98
C LEU A 130 2.38 -3.57 -0.81
N GLY A 131 2.23 -4.84 -1.18
CA GLY A 131 3.26 -5.88 -1.05
C GLY A 131 4.45 -5.68 -2.01
N TYR A 132 5.49 -6.45 -1.78
CA TYR A 132 6.76 -6.40 -2.50
C TYR A 132 6.59 -6.40 -4.03
N LYS A 133 7.27 -5.47 -4.70
CA LYS A 133 7.20 -5.29 -6.16
C LYS A 133 5.81 -5.08 -6.74
N SER A 134 4.80 -4.75 -5.94
CA SER A 134 3.52 -4.38 -6.53
C SER A 134 3.61 -3.05 -7.26
N HIS A 135 2.84 -2.92 -8.32
CA HIS A 135 2.84 -1.76 -9.19
C HIS A 135 1.42 -1.27 -9.45
N MET A 136 1.23 0.04 -9.38
CA MET A 136 -0.02 0.70 -9.74
C MET A 136 0.19 1.56 -10.98
N GLY A 137 -0.44 1.19 -12.09
CA GLY A 137 -0.40 1.95 -13.34
C GLY A 137 -0.92 3.39 -13.18
N ALA A 138 -0.59 4.24 -14.14
CA ALA A 138 -0.91 5.67 -14.10
C ALA A 138 -2.39 5.93 -13.83
N GLY A 139 -2.68 6.85 -12.90
CA GLY A 139 -4.04 7.25 -12.54
C GLY A 139 -4.87 6.20 -11.80
N SER A 140 -4.29 5.05 -11.42
CA SER A 140 -4.98 4.09 -10.58
C SER A 140 -5.03 4.55 -9.13
N ILE A 141 -6.11 4.23 -8.42
CA ILE A 141 -6.38 4.74 -7.08
C ILE A 141 -6.89 3.68 -6.11
N CYS A 142 -6.47 3.78 -4.83
CA CYS A 142 -7.05 3.07 -3.71
C CYS A 142 -8.14 3.95 -3.06
N SER A 143 -9.39 3.81 -3.51
CA SER A 143 -10.52 4.53 -2.90
C SER A 143 -10.76 4.00 -1.48
N ASN A 144 -10.68 4.87 -0.47
CA ASN A 144 -10.62 4.45 0.93
C ASN A 144 -11.87 4.72 1.75
N VAL A 145 -12.89 5.38 1.20
CA VAL A 145 -14.15 5.69 1.90
C VAL A 145 -15.34 5.24 1.08
N LYS A 146 -16.23 4.49 1.70
CA LYS A 146 -17.50 4.10 1.07
C LYS A 146 -18.43 5.32 0.93
N SER A 147 -19.20 5.38 -0.15
CA SER A 147 -20.16 6.46 -0.41
C SER A 147 -21.25 6.55 0.67
N ASP A 148 -21.66 5.40 1.25
CA ASP A 148 -22.65 5.33 2.33
C ASP A 148 -22.07 5.65 3.72
N LYS A 149 -20.76 5.94 3.82
CA LYS A 149 -20.02 6.27 5.06
C LYS A 149 -20.03 5.17 6.13
N LYS A 150 -20.53 3.96 5.84
CA LYS A 150 -20.50 2.82 6.74
C LYS A 150 -19.11 2.22 6.85
N LEU A 151 -18.90 1.38 7.88
CA LEU A 151 -17.66 0.63 8.06
C LEU A 151 -17.40 -0.27 6.86
N VAL A 152 -16.12 -0.47 6.58
CA VAL A 152 -15.69 -1.31 5.46
C VAL A 152 -15.80 -2.79 5.88
N VAL A 153 -16.32 -3.60 4.97
CA VAL A 153 -16.41 -5.06 5.09
C VAL A 153 -15.62 -5.66 3.93
N VAL A 154 -14.67 -6.54 4.23
CA VAL A 154 -13.99 -7.36 3.23
C VAL A 154 -14.89 -8.52 2.85
N LYS A 155 -15.06 -8.78 1.57
CA LYS A 155 -15.96 -9.81 1.03
C LYS A 155 -15.26 -10.70 0.01
N ASP A 156 -15.50 -12.00 0.13
CA ASP A 156 -15.08 -13.01 -0.82
C ASP A 156 -16.24 -14.01 -1.02
N GLY A 157 -16.98 -13.89 -2.13
CA GLY A 157 -18.24 -14.61 -2.31
C GLY A 157 -19.23 -14.31 -1.19
N ASP A 158 -19.66 -15.36 -0.49
CA ASP A 158 -20.57 -15.27 0.65
C ASP A 158 -19.86 -15.00 2.00
N GLU A 159 -18.54 -15.16 2.02
CA GLU A 159 -17.75 -14.88 3.22
C GLU A 159 -17.53 -13.37 3.39
N LYS A 160 -17.54 -12.92 4.63
CA LYS A 160 -17.31 -11.52 4.97
C LYS A 160 -16.61 -11.37 6.31
N ILE A 161 -15.75 -10.35 6.40
CA ILE A 161 -15.11 -9.91 7.65
C ILE A 161 -15.44 -8.43 7.85
N GLU A 162 -16.02 -8.10 8.99
CA GLU A 162 -16.20 -6.73 9.44
C GLU A 162 -14.88 -6.20 9.97
N THR A 163 -14.35 -5.15 9.36
CA THR A 163 -13.03 -4.65 9.70
C THR A 163 -13.02 -3.67 10.86
N GLY A 164 -14.15 -3.12 11.24
CA GLY A 164 -14.24 -2.01 12.19
C GLY A 164 -13.72 -0.67 11.65
N LEU A 165 -13.21 -0.65 10.43
CA LEU A 165 -12.56 0.52 9.84
C LEU A 165 -13.53 1.35 9.00
N LYS A 166 -13.50 2.66 9.18
CA LYS A 166 -14.23 3.62 8.34
C LYS A 166 -13.47 3.96 7.06
N LYS A 167 -12.14 3.86 7.11
CA LYS A 167 -11.23 4.10 5.99
C LYS A 167 -10.39 2.86 5.76
N PHE A 168 -10.43 2.35 4.56
CA PHE A 168 -9.68 1.21 4.09
C PHE A 168 -9.66 1.26 2.56
N GLY A 169 -8.49 1.46 1.98
CA GLY A 169 -8.31 1.52 0.53
C GLY A 169 -8.22 0.13 -0.08
N ALA A 170 -6.99 -0.37 -0.25
CA ALA A 170 -6.74 -1.68 -0.81
C ALA A 170 -5.54 -2.37 -0.14
N MET A 171 -5.56 -3.71 -0.17
CA MET A 171 -4.41 -4.55 0.18
C MET A 171 -3.96 -5.28 -1.08
N LEU A 172 -2.70 -5.06 -1.48
CA LEU A 172 -2.08 -5.75 -2.61
C LEU A 172 -1.07 -6.76 -2.09
N GLY A 173 -1.18 -8.00 -2.53
CA GLY A 173 -0.15 -9.00 -2.32
C GLY A 173 1.11 -8.68 -3.12
N ASP A 174 2.17 -9.46 -2.90
CA ASP A 174 3.43 -9.31 -3.62
C ASP A 174 3.25 -9.50 -5.13
N ASN A 175 4.01 -8.76 -5.94
CA ASN A 175 4.03 -8.85 -7.40
C ASN A 175 2.65 -8.61 -8.08
N VAL A 176 1.79 -7.81 -7.48
CA VAL A 176 0.52 -7.42 -8.10
C VAL A 176 0.75 -6.29 -9.10
N GLU A 177 0.13 -6.40 -10.27
CA GLU A 177 0.14 -5.38 -11.32
C GLU A 177 -1.26 -4.80 -11.52
N VAL A 178 -1.43 -3.51 -11.25
CA VAL A 178 -2.71 -2.80 -11.44
C VAL A 178 -2.64 -1.94 -12.69
N GLY A 179 -3.51 -2.20 -13.65
CA GLY A 179 -3.59 -1.45 -14.90
C GLY A 179 -4.01 0.00 -14.71
N CYS A 180 -3.58 0.86 -15.64
CA CYS A 180 -3.84 2.31 -15.61
C CYS A 180 -5.32 2.65 -15.46
N GLY A 181 -5.61 3.74 -14.72
CA GLY A 181 -6.97 4.27 -14.54
C GLY A 181 -7.92 3.37 -13.73
N SER A 182 -7.39 2.32 -13.09
CA SER A 182 -8.21 1.40 -12.29
C SER A 182 -8.56 1.99 -10.92
N VAL A 183 -9.74 1.65 -10.42
CA VAL A 183 -10.22 2.03 -9.09
C VAL A 183 -10.34 0.78 -8.23
N LEU A 184 -9.51 0.71 -7.19
CA LEU A 184 -9.63 -0.29 -6.13
C LEU A 184 -10.57 0.27 -5.07
N ASN A 185 -11.78 -0.29 -4.98
CA ASN A 185 -12.80 0.21 -4.08
C ASN A 185 -12.52 -0.17 -2.62
N PRO A 186 -13.10 0.53 -1.63
CA PRO A 186 -12.85 0.25 -0.23
C PRO A 186 -13.05 -1.22 0.15
N GLY A 187 -12.03 -1.82 0.78
CA GLY A 187 -12.05 -3.23 1.17
C GLY A 187 -11.62 -4.20 0.07
N THR A 188 -11.02 -3.72 -1.01
CA THR A 188 -10.41 -4.59 -2.04
C THR A 188 -9.14 -5.25 -1.49
N VAL A 189 -9.03 -6.57 -1.69
CA VAL A 189 -7.84 -7.36 -1.37
C VAL A 189 -7.43 -8.17 -2.60
N ILE A 190 -6.19 -8.01 -3.04
CA ILE A 190 -5.70 -8.66 -4.26
C ILE A 190 -4.57 -9.62 -3.88
N GLY A 191 -4.73 -10.89 -4.23
CA GLY A 191 -3.75 -11.95 -4.00
C GLY A 191 -2.45 -11.75 -4.76
N ARG A 192 -1.40 -12.48 -4.37
CA ARG A 192 -0.08 -12.41 -5.02
C ARG A 192 -0.14 -12.64 -6.51
N CYS A 193 0.76 -12.01 -7.24
CA CYS A 193 1.00 -12.24 -8.67
C CYS A 193 -0.22 -11.99 -9.58
N CYS A 194 -1.21 -11.21 -9.12
CA CYS A 194 -2.37 -10.87 -9.94
C CYS A 194 -2.10 -9.73 -10.92
N ASN A 195 -2.81 -9.76 -12.04
CA ASN A 195 -2.91 -8.63 -12.97
C ASN A 195 -4.33 -8.10 -13.00
N ILE A 196 -4.48 -6.79 -12.82
CA ILE A 196 -5.76 -6.09 -12.97
C ILE A 196 -5.73 -5.34 -14.29
N TYR A 197 -6.70 -5.58 -15.16
CA TYR A 197 -6.77 -4.90 -16.45
C TYR A 197 -7.00 -3.40 -16.29
N PRO A 198 -6.52 -2.59 -17.22
CA PRO A 198 -6.75 -1.14 -17.21
C PRO A 198 -8.25 -0.79 -17.13
N LEU A 199 -8.54 0.39 -16.55
CA LEU A 199 -9.90 0.94 -16.40
C LEU A 199 -10.85 0.03 -15.60
N SER A 200 -10.32 -0.81 -14.74
CA SER A 200 -11.12 -1.71 -13.91
C SER A 200 -11.67 -1.04 -12.65
N SER A 201 -12.91 -1.39 -12.28
CA SER A 201 -13.47 -1.07 -10.96
C SER A 201 -13.53 -2.34 -10.12
N VAL A 202 -12.52 -2.54 -9.27
CA VAL A 202 -12.36 -3.77 -8.49
C VAL A 202 -13.06 -3.64 -7.14
N ARG A 203 -13.79 -4.68 -6.72
CA ARG A 203 -14.44 -4.79 -5.40
C ARG A 203 -14.29 -6.20 -4.85
N GLY A 204 -14.04 -6.31 -3.54
CA GLY A 204 -13.86 -7.60 -2.86
C GLY A 204 -12.49 -8.19 -3.09
N CYS A 205 -12.42 -9.51 -3.07
CA CYS A 205 -11.16 -10.25 -3.14
C CYS A 205 -10.88 -10.78 -4.55
N VAL A 206 -9.61 -10.74 -4.96
CA VAL A 206 -9.13 -11.38 -6.20
C VAL A 206 -8.12 -12.45 -5.78
N PRO A 207 -8.35 -13.74 -6.09
CA PRO A 207 -7.44 -14.81 -5.70
C PRO A 207 -6.04 -14.65 -6.30
N ALA A 208 -5.02 -15.22 -5.64
CA ALA A 208 -3.65 -15.17 -6.12
C ALA A 208 -3.49 -15.83 -7.51
N ASN A 209 -2.53 -15.34 -8.30
CA ASN A 209 -2.24 -15.87 -9.64
C ASN A 209 -3.40 -15.76 -10.63
N HIS A 210 -4.21 -14.70 -10.53
CA HIS A 210 -5.32 -14.46 -11.45
C HIS A 210 -5.15 -13.16 -12.24
N ILE A 211 -5.84 -13.12 -13.37
CA ILE A 211 -6.05 -11.91 -14.17
C ILE A 211 -7.50 -11.46 -13.97
N TYR A 212 -7.68 -10.27 -13.41
CA TYR A 212 -8.98 -9.61 -13.32
C TYR A 212 -9.21 -8.79 -14.59
N LYS A 213 -10.05 -9.27 -15.48
CA LYS A 213 -10.45 -8.56 -16.71
C LYS A 213 -11.71 -7.72 -16.49
N SER A 214 -12.66 -8.27 -15.73
CA SER A 214 -13.89 -7.62 -15.31
C SER A 214 -14.45 -8.28 -14.04
N LYS A 215 -15.53 -7.74 -13.49
CA LYS A 215 -16.22 -8.34 -12.33
C LYS A 215 -16.68 -9.78 -12.58
N THR A 216 -17.01 -10.10 -13.82
CA THR A 216 -17.55 -11.41 -14.22
C THR A 216 -16.52 -12.29 -14.93
N GLU A 217 -15.29 -11.78 -15.13
CA GLU A 217 -14.23 -12.50 -15.82
C GLU A 217 -12.92 -12.38 -15.04
N ILE A 218 -12.70 -13.33 -14.15
CA ILE A 218 -11.46 -13.53 -13.40
C ILE A 218 -10.92 -14.88 -13.81
N VAL A 219 -9.71 -14.93 -14.37
CA VAL A 219 -9.13 -16.14 -14.97
C VAL A 219 -7.76 -16.44 -14.38
N ASP A 220 -7.37 -17.72 -14.39
CA ASP A 220 -6.03 -18.12 -13.99
C ASP A 220 -4.96 -17.45 -14.86
N LYS A 221 -3.87 -17.01 -14.25
CA LYS A 221 -2.69 -16.52 -14.94
C LYS A 221 -1.85 -17.73 -15.36
N GLN A 222 -1.64 -17.88 -16.66
CA GLN A 222 -0.80 -18.93 -17.25
C GLN A 222 0.69 -18.64 -17.07
#